data_ae84727c7276fb4d8830089db0aefc58
#
_entry.id   ae84727c7276fb4d8830089db0aefc58
#
_cell.length_a   1.000
_cell.length_b   1.000
_cell.length_c   1.000
_cell.angle_alpha   90.00
_cell.angle_beta   90.00
_cell.angle_gamma   90.00
#
_symmetry.space_group_name_H-M   'P 1'
#
loop_
_entity.id
_entity.type
_entity.pdbx_description
1 polymer ?
#
loop_
_entity_poly.entity_id
_entity_poly.type
_entity_poly.pdbx_seq_one_letter_code
_entity_poly.pdbx_strand_id
1 'polypeptide(L)'
;LFFLVPVFLLFLQCKKEDTSPTYTIRDYSEQVIVDQDLLESYLKTHTYNYEDFNNESDVNIKLDTISNNNSSRLTLFEQAKIKTVDVTNSEGQVTSHNLYYIIAREGSNENPSVADSVYVSYDGTLIDGNTFDNRKFPIWIDLANSLQGFREGVSELRTGKFTENSNGTIDYSSFGVGLFFIPSGIGYFENTSSGIPEYSPLIFTVKLMTHADTDHDNDGILSIFEDIDGDNKPFGDDTDGDNLWNMYDVDDDGDGILTV
;
A
#
# COMPACT_ATOMS: atom_id res chain seq x y z
N LEU A 1 -45.22 33.50 68.77
CA LEU A 1 -44.72 34.01 67.48
C LEU A 1 -43.48 33.18 67.05
N PHE A 2 -43.69 32.15 66.20
CA PHE A 2 -42.56 31.35 65.67
C PHE A 2 -42.10 31.96 64.36
N PHE A 3 -40.81 32.39 64.32
CA PHE A 3 -40.14 32.83 63.10
C PHE A 3 -39.55 31.63 62.37
N LEU A 4 -40.12 31.27 61.20
CA LEU A 4 -39.55 30.30 60.31
C LEU A 4 -38.48 31.01 59.43
N VAL A 5 -37.21 30.62 59.59
CA VAL A 5 -36.10 31.08 58.69
C VAL A 5 -35.98 30.09 57.54
N PRO A 6 -36.16 30.52 56.27
CA PRO A 6 -35.92 29.63 55.14
C PRO A 6 -34.42 29.41 54.93
N VAL A 7 -34.00 28.15 55.00
CA VAL A 7 -32.63 27.74 54.63
C VAL A 7 -32.56 27.64 53.10
N PHE A 8 -31.85 28.55 52.49
CA PHE A 8 -31.55 28.53 51.01
C PHE A 8 -30.37 27.60 50.77
N LEU A 9 -30.64 26.37 50.30
CA LEU A 9 -29.62 25.43 49.82
C LEU A 9 -29.14 25.88 48.44
N LEU A 10 -27.93 26.49 48.38
CA LEU A 10 -27.19 26.75 47.14
C LEU A 10 -26.60 25.41 46.64
N PHE A 11 -27.22 24.84 45.59
CA PHE A 11 -26.63 23.77 44.84
C PHE A 11 -25.52 24.35 43.95
N LEU A 12 -24.24 24.20 44.35
CA LEU A 12 -23.08 24.38 43.51
C LEU A 12 -23.04 23.22 42.54
N GLN A 13 -23.59 23.42 41.35
CA GLN A 13 -23.40 22.50 40.19
C GLN A 13 -21.98 22.69 39.67
N CYS A 14 -21.05 21.81 40.12
CA CYS A 14 -19.79 21.62 39.42
C CYS A 14 -20.07 21.10 38.03
N LYS A 15 -19.97 21.94 37.01
CA LYS A 15 -19.85 21.48 35.60
C LYS A 15 -18.50 20.77 35.53
N LYS A 16 -18.51 19.45 35.42
CA LYS A 16 -17.37 18.67 35.01
C LYS A 16 -17.17 19.03 33.52
N GLU A 17 -16.14 19.78 33.20
CA GLU A 17 -15.71 19.89 31.81
C GLU A 17 -15.24 18.48 31.42
N ASP A 18 -15.98 17.86 30.52
CA ASP A 18 -15.54 16.65 29.82
C ASP A 18 -14.36 17.04 28.90
N THR A 19 -13.18 17.03 29.45
CA THR A 19 -11.94 17.08 28.67
C THR A 19 -11.63 15.68 28.14
N SER A 20 -12.52 15.12 27.33
CA SER A 20 -12.15 14.04 26.44
C SER A 20 -11.11 14.61 25.47
N PRO A 21 -9.92 14.02 25.34
CA PRO A 21 -8.96 14.48 24.36
C PRO A 21 -9.62 14.45 22.99
N THR A 22 -9.72 15.60 22.34
CA THR A 22 -10.23 15.67 20.96
C THR A 22 -9.15 15.02 20.10
N TYR A 23 -9.43 13.81 19.59
CA TYR A 23 -8.59 13.17 18.61
C TYR A 23 -8.64 14.00 17.33
N THR A 24 -7.51 14.56 16.94
CA THR A 24 -7.39 15.31 15.68
C THR A 24 -6.57 14.49 14.72
N ILE A 25 -7.17 14.10 13.59
CA ILE A 25 -6.48 13.45 12.48
C ILE A 25 -5.44 14.43 11.95
N ARG A 26 -4.21 13.95 11.71
CA ARG A 26 -3.16 14.78 11.09
C ARG A 26 -3.50 15.07 9.64
N ASP A 27 -3.12 16.25 9.17
CA ASP A 27 -3.22 16.58 7.76
C ASP A 27 -2.22 15.77 6.93
N TYR A 28 -2.62 15.34 5.73
CA TYR A 28 -1.73 14.62 4.81
C TYR A 28 -0.48 15.42 4.46
N SER A 29 -0.61 16.74 4.28
CA SER A 29 0.50 17.63 3.93
C SER A 29 1.53 17.79 5.06
N GLU A 30 1.13 17.64 6.32
CA GLU A 30 2.04 17.62 7.46
C GLU A 30 2.68 16.24 7.62
N GLN A 31 1.88 15.18 7.52
CA GLN A 31 2.36 13.82 7.72
C GLN A 31 3.32 13.36 6.63
N VAL A 32 3.12 13.77 5.37
CA VAL A 32 4.00 13.39 4.24
C VAL A 32 5.45 13.81 4.49
N ILE A 33 5.69 14.96 5.15
CA ILE A 33 7.03 15.44 5.47
C ILE A 33 7.68 14.54 6.52
N VAL A 34 6.91 14.16 7.55
CA VAL A 34 7.39 13.26 8.61
C VAL A 34 7.73 11.88 8.06
N ASP A 35 6.86 11.33 7.21
CA ASP A 35 7.07 10.02 6.59
C ASP A 35 8.29 10.02 5.67
N GLN A 36 8.46 11.07 4.88
CA GLN A 36 9.62 11.21 4.00
C GLN A 36 10.92 11.25 4.79
N ASP A 37 10.99 12.05 5.84
CA ASP A 37 12.18 12.16 6.71
C ASP A 37 12.51 10.81 7.36
N LEU A 38 11.51 10.07 7.86
CA LEU A 38 11.69 8.76 8.44
C LEU A 38 12.18 7.74 7.42
N LEU A 39 11.54 7.66 6.24
CA LEU A 39 11.90 6.73 5.18
C LEU A 39 13.30 7.04 4.63
N GLU A 40 13.61 8.29 4.34
CA GLU A 40 14.94 8.66 3.85
C GLU A 40 16.04 8.38 4.88
N SER A 41 15.78 8.63 6.16
CA SER A 41 16.72 8.30 7.23
C SER A 41 17.00 6.81 7.29
N TYR A 42 15.94 5.99 7.17
CA TYR A 42 16.07 4.53 7.10
C TYR A 42 16.86 4.10 5.86
N LEU A 43 16.48 4.59 4.69
CA LEU A 43 17.11 4.24 3.40
C LEU A 43 18.61 4.60 3.37
N LYS A 44 19.00 5.72 3.97
CA LYS A 44 20.41 6.20 4.04
C LYS A 44 21.28 5.39 5.01
N THR A 45 20.67 4.66 5.95
CA THR A 45 21.37 3.90 6.99
C THR A 45 21.31 2.39 6.82
N HIS A 46 20.56 1.90 5.83
CA HIS A 46 20.37 0.47 5.59
C HIS A 46 20.78 0.05 4.19
N THR A 47 21.03 -1.24 4.05
CA THR A 47 21.35 -1.94 2.80
C THR A 47 20.57 -3.25 2.74
N TYR A 48 20.69 -4.00 1.65
CA TYR A 48 20.19 -5.37 1.55
C TYR A 48 21.20 -6.28 0.86
N ASN A 49 20.98 -7.57 0.83
CA ASN A 49 21.87 -8.57 0.22
C ASN A 49 21.80 -8.56 -1.32
N TYR A 50 22.02 -7.42 -1.97
CA TYR A 50 21.84 -7.24 -3.42
C TYR A 50 22.77 -8.14 -4.26
N GLU A 51 23.92 -8.53 -3.75
CA GLU A 51 24.85 -9.41 -4.47
C GLU A 51 24.31 -10.83 -4.67
N ASP A 52 23.39 -11.28 -3.79
CA ASP A 52 22.81 -12.62 -3.87
C ASP A 52 21.83 -12.76 -5.06
N PHE A 53 21.34 -11.64 -5.62
CA PHE A 53 20.34 -11.61 -6.69
C PHE A 53 20.93 -11.71 -8.10
N ASN A 54 22.24 -11.88 -8.23
CA ASN A 54 22.90 -12.08 -9.51
C ASN A 54 22.66 -13.48 -10.12
N ASN A 55 22.08 -14.40 -9.37
CA ASN A 55 21.75 -15.76 -9.78
C ASN A 55 20.23 -15.99 -9.79
N GLU A 56 19.74 -16.95 -10.58
CA GLU A 56 18.32 -17.30 -10.70
C GLU A 56 17.75 -18.05 -9.47
N SER A 57 18.51 -18.20 -8.39
CA SER A 57 18.07 -18.89 -7.19
C SER A 57 16.95 -18.13 -6.46
N ASP A 58 16.10 -18.86 -5.76
CA ASP A 58 15.06 -18.30 -4.91
C ASP A 58 15.67 -17.69 -3.63
N VAL A 59 16.08 -16.42 -3.73
CA VAL A 59 16.72 -15.66 -2.64
C VAL A 59 15.68 -14.79 -1.93
N ASN A 60 15.74 -14.76 -0.60
CA ASN A 60 14.99 -13.81 0.21
C ASN A 60 15.80 -12.53 0.41
N ILE A 61 15.11 -11.40 0.37
CA ILE A 61 15.69 -10.11 0.75
C ILE A 61 16.00 -10.14 2.24
N LYS A 62 17.19 -9.65 2.60
CA LYS A 62 17.64 -9.46 3.98
C LYS A 62 18.12 -8.03 4.13
N LEU A 63 17.37 -7.25 4.91
CA LEU A 63 17.74 -5.90 5.28
C LEU A 63 18.81 -5.94 6.39
N ASP A 64 19.77 -5.03 6.31
CA ASP A 64 20.84 -4.90 7.30
C ASP A 64 21.21 -3.41 7.48
N THR A 65 21.60 -3.06 8.70
CA THR A 65 22.09 -1.71 9.01
C THR A 65 23.53 -1.55 8.53
N ILE A 66 23.86 -0.42 7.89
CA ILE A 66 25.23 -0.11 7.52
C ILE A 66 26.03 0.22 8.78
N SER A 67 27.13 -0.50 8.94
CA SER A 67 28.07 -0.42 10.07
C SER A 67 29.52 -0.48 9.57
N ASN A 68 30.48 -0.43 10.48
CA ASN A 68 31.91 -0.52 10.13
C ASN A 68 32.28 -1.78 9.33
N ASN A 69 31.52 -2.88 9.50
CA ASN A 69 31.80 -4.16 8.85
C ASN A 69 31.30 -4.23 7.39
N ASN A 70 30.36 -3.35 7.02
CA ASN A 70 29.73 -3.32 5.69
C ASN A 70 29.63 -1.90 5.11
N SER A 71 30.48 -0.97 5.59
CA SER A 71 30.44 0.45 5.24
C SER A 71 30.71 0.77 3.74
N SER A 72 31.20 -0.20 2.98
CA SER A 72 31.41 -0.06 1.53
C SER A 72 30.19 -0.49 0.71
N ARG A 73 29.11 -1.00 1.34
CA ARG A 73 27.90 -1.41 0.63
C ARG A 73 27.08 -0.19 0.23
N LEU A 74 26.40 -0.30 -0.91
CA LEU A 74 25.44 0.72 -1.34
C LEU A 74 24.28 0.78 -0.33
N THR A 75 23.87 1.99 0.00
CA THR A 75 22.67 2.23 0.80
C THR A 75 21.41 1.88 0.00
N LEU A 76 20.31 1.65 0.69
CA LEU A 76 19.00 1.52 0.02
C LEU A 76 18.67 2.81 -0.74
N PHE A 77 19.02 3.98 -0.21
CA PHE A 77 18.77 5.27 -0.83
C PHE A 77 19.46 5.44 -2.19
N GLU A 78 20.70 4.96 -2.32
CA GLU A 78 21.45 4.99 -3.58
C GLU A 78 20.89 4.06 -4.65
N GLN A 79 20.09 3.06 -4.25
CA GLN A 79 19.52 2.03 -5.13
C GLN A 79 18.05 2.25 -5.42
N ALA A 80 17.34 3.03 -4.58
CA ALA A 80 15.91 3.22 -4.68
C ALA A 80 15.53 4.10 -5.88
N LYS A 81 14.45 3.71 -6.54
CA LYS A 81 13.65 4.55 -7.45
C LYS A 81 12.51 5.18 -6.67
N ILE A 82 11.93 6.23 -7.23
CA ILE A 82 10.78 6.93 -6.64
C ILE A 82 9.62 6.89 -7.63
N LYS A 83 8.44 6.53 -7.12
CA LYS A 83 7.16 6.72 -7.80
C LYS A 83 6.33 7.69 -6.97
N THR A 84 5.89 8.79 -7.57
CA THR A 84 5.00 9.73 -6.90
C THR A 84 3.58 9.23 -7.00
N VAL A 85 2.88 9.20 -5.87
CA VAL A 85 1.49 8.73 -5.75
C VAL A 85 0.68 9.82 -5.07
N ASP A 86 -0.36 10.28 -5.73
CA ASP A 86 -1.23 11.33 -5.23
C ASP A 86 -2.38 10.75 -4.40
N VAL A 87 -2.70 11.45 -3.31
CA VAL A 87 -3.86 11.19 -2.45
C VAL A 87 -4.70 12.44 -2.40
N THR A 88 -5.98 12.32 -2.70
CA THR A 88 -6.96 13.40 -2.59
C THR A 88 -7.76 13.20 -1.31
N ASN A 89 -7.76 14.18 -0.43
CA ASN A 89 -8.55 14.16 0.80
C ASN A 89 -10.04 14.51 0.52
N SER A 90 -10.87 14.40 1.55
CA SER A 90 -12.31 14.70 1.45
C SER A 90 -12.65 16.17 1.09
N GLU A 91 -11.67 17.07 1.19
CA GLU A 91 -11.80 18.49 0.82
C GLU A 91 -11.32 18.77 -0.61
N GLY A 92 -10.88 17.72 -1.34
CA GLY A 92 -10.37 17.82 -2.69
C GLY A 92 -8.91 18.32 -2.77
N GLN A 93 -8.19 18.35 -1.64
CA GLN A 93 -6.78 18.71 -1.63
C GLN A 93 -5.93 17.49 -2.00
N VAL A 94 -4.99 17.69 -2.93
CA VAL A 94 -4.08 16.64 -3.37
C VAL A 94 -2.76 16.75 -2.62
N THR A 95 -2.29 15.62 -2.09
CA THR A 95 -0.97 15.49 -1.46
C THR A 95 -0.19 14.37 -2.17
N SER A 96 0.98 14.73 -2.69
CA SER A 96 1.86 13.78 -3.38
C SER A 96 2.76 13.04 -2.39
N HIS A 97 2.77 11.72 -2.43
CA HIS A 97 3.60 10.85 -1.60
C HIS A 97 4.68 10.17 -2.44
N ASN A 98 5.89 10.09 -1.92
CA ASN A 98 6.99 9.38 -2.56
C ASN A 98 7.01 7.93 -2.08
N LEU A 99 6.60 7.01 -2.94
CA LEU A 99 6.85 5.58 -2.80
C LEU A 99 8.28 5.29 -3.25
N TYR A 100 9.16 4.86 -2.34
CA TYR A 100 10.50 4.39 -2.70
C TYR A 100 10.44 2.89 -2.99
N TYR A 101 11.09 2.47 -4.07
CA TYR A 101 11.11 1.05 -4.41
C TYR A 101 12.45 0.62 -5.02
N ILE A 102 12.79 -0.65 -4.81
CA ILE A 102 13.98 -1.28 -5.37
C ILE A 102 13.55 -2.57 -6.05
N ILE A 103 13.97 -2.76 -7.30
CA ILE A 103 13.82 -4.02 -8.00
C ILE A 103 15.13 -4.81 -7.79
N ALA A 104 15.10 -5.75 -6.84
CA ALA A 104 16.26 -6.57 -6.51
C ALA A 104 16.54 -7.62 -7.59
N ARG A 105 15.48 -8.10 -8.26
CA ARG A 105 15.56 -8.95 -9.44
C ARG A 105 14.42 -8.62 -10.38
N GLU A 106 14.75 -8.38 -11.64
CA GLU A 106 13.77 -8.23 -12.71
C GLU A 106 13.06 -9.57 -12.97
N GLY A 107 11.73 -9.51 -13.17
CA GLY A 107 10.99 -10.63 -13.69
C GLY A 107 11.18 -10.75 -15.22
N SER A 108 10.84 -11.92 -15.77
CA SER A 108 11.08 -12.23 -17.19
C SER A 108 9.89 -11.93 -18.11
N ASN A 109 8.70 -11.66 -17.53
CA ASN A 109 7.48 -11.38 -18.28
C ASN A 109 7.03 -9.91 -18.08
N GLU A 110 5.75 -9.62 -18.22
CA GLU A 110 5.15 -8.29 -18.11
C GLU A 110 4.83 -7.88 -16.68
N ASN A 111 4.56 -6.60 -16.50
CA ASN A 111 4.08 -6.06 -15.25
C ASN A 111 2.56 -6.26 -15.15
N PRO A 112 2.01 -6.51 -13.96
CA PRO A 112 0.58 -6.40 -13.74
C PRO A 112 0.14 -4.94 -13.80
N SER A 113 -1.10 -4.70 -14.15
CA SER A 113 -1.77 -3.42 -13.93
C SER A 113 -2.10 -3.23 -12.44
N VAL A 114 -2.50 -2.02 -12.07
CA VAL A 114 -2.96 -1.72 -10.69
C VAL A 114 -4.32 -2.35 -10.35
N ALA A 115 -5.03 -2.85 -11.35
CA ALA A 115 -6.34 -3.50 -11.20
C ALA A 115 -6.29 -5.03 -11.29
N ASP A 116 -5.10 -5.62 -11.55
CA ASP A 116 -4.98 -7.06 -11.71
C ASP A 116 -4.92 -7.83 -10.40
N SER A 117 -5.19 -9.11 -10.47
CA SER A 117 -4.89 -10.07 -9.40
C SER A 117 -3.47 -10.59 -9.55
N VAL A 118 -2.71 -10.64 -8.46
CA VAL A 118 -1.30 -11.07 -8.45
C VAL A 118 -1.09 -12.27 -7.53
N TYR A 119 -0.20 -13.18 -7.93
CA TYR A 119 0.22 -14.32 -7.11
C TYR A 119 1.57 -14.03 -6.50
N VAL A 120 1.58 -13.70 -5.20
CA VAL A 120 2.73 -13.15 -4.48
C VAL A 120 3.01 -13.84 -3.16
N SER A 121 4.29 -13.90 -2.78
CA SER A 121 4.70 -14.06 -1.39
C SER A 121 5.36 -12.77 -0.91
N TYR A 122 5.19 -12.43 0.39
CA TYR A 122 5.71 -11.18 0.94
C TYR A 122 5.98 -11.25 2.44
N ASP A 123 6.83 -10.33 2.89
CA ASP A 123 6.99 -9.96 4.29
C ASP A 123 6.71 -8.46 4.43
N GLY A 124 5.84 -8.11 5.39
CA GLY A 124 5.51 -6.73 5.77
C GLY A 124 6.09 -6.40 7.14
N THR A 125 6.92 -5.35 7.21
CA THR A 125 7.57 -4.91 8.43
C THR A 125 7.43 -3.40 8.63
N LEU A 126 7.48 -2.97 9.89
CA LEU A 126 7.66 -1.56 10.26
C LEU A 126 9.13 -1.16 10.15
N ILE A 127 9.41 0.16 10.22
CA ILE A 127 10.77 0.71 10.19
C ILE A 127 11.64 0.17 11.35
N ASP A 128 11.04 -0.18 12.47
CA ASP A 128 11.74 -0.76 13.64
C ASP A 128 12.05 -2.27 13.48
N GLY A 129 11.65 -2.87 12.36
CA GLY A 129 11.87 -4.28 12.04
C GLY A 129 10.78 -5.22 12.56
N ASN A 130 9.75 -4.73 13.26
CA ASN A 130 8.64 -5.56 13.70
C ASN A 130 7.81 -6.02 12.50
N THR A 131 7.64 -7.33 12.36
CA THR A 131 6.79 -7.93 11.31
C THR A 131 5.32 -7.82 11.72
N PHE A 132 4.49 -7.23 10.87
CA PHE A 132 3.05 -7.12 11.08
C PHE A 132 2.25 -8.14 10.25
N ASP A 133 2.77 -8.55 9.08
CA ASP A 133 2.18 -9.59 8.24
C ASP A 133 3.25 -10.32 7.42
N ASN A 134 3.02 -11.58 7.08
CA ASN A 134 3.85 -12.32 6.13
C ASN A 134 3.06 -13.43 5.43
N ARG A 135 3.46 -13.71 4.19
CA ARG A 135 2.95 -14.83 3.39
C ARG A 135 4.15 -15.55 2.76
N LYS A 136 4.64 -16.57 3.45
CA LYS A 136 5.77 -17.36 2.97
C LYS A 136 5.43 -18.23 1.75
N PHE A 137 4.17 -18.67 1.69
CA PHE A 137 3.62 -19.34 0.51
C PHE A 137 2.83 -18.35 -0.29
N PRO A 138 2.99 -18.33 -1.62
CA PRO A 138 2.29 -17.37 -2.46
C PRO A 138 0.77 -17.49 -2.33
N ILE A 139 0.12 -16.35 -2.35
CA ILE A 139 -1.35 -16.22 -2.35
C ILE A 139 -1.76 -15.27 -3.47
N TRP A 140 -3.00 -15.41 -3.94
CA TRP A 140 -3.61 -14.43 -4.82
C TRP A 140 -4.06 -13.21 -4.02
N ILE A 141 -3.72 -12.03 -4.52
CA ILE A 141 -4.16 -10.73 -4.00
C ILE A 141 -4.71 -9.94 -5.17
N ASP A 142 -5.90 -9.41 -5.01
CA ASP A 142 -6.47 -8.42 -5.90
C ASP A 142 -5.87 -7.06 -5.58
N LEU A 143 -5.14 -6.47 -6.54
CA LEU A 143 -4.45 -5.19 -6.36
C LEU A 143 -5.45 -4.04 -6.21
N ALA A 144 -6.59 -4.08 -6.89
CA ALA A 144 -7.61 -3.05 -6.77
C ALA A 144 -8.11 -2.89 -5.33
N ASN A 145 -8.21 -3.99 -4.60
CA ASN A 145 -8.67 -4.05 -3.21
C ASN A 145 -7.52 -4.06 -2.17
N SER A 146 -6.28 -3.78 -2.59
CA SER A 146 -5.11 -3.74 -1.70
C SER A 146 -4.78 -2.31 -1.25
N LEU A 147 -3.80 -2.17 -0.33
CA LEU A 147 -3.26 -0.85 0.04
C LEU A 147 -2.70 -0.14 -1.19
N GLN A 148 -3.02 1.16 -1.33
CA GLN A 148 -2.57 1.96 -2.48
C GLN A 148 -1.06 1.86 -2.71
N GLY A 149 -0.25 2.04 -1.69
CA GLY A 149 1.21 1.93 -1.82
C GLY A 149 1.69 0.53 -2.18
N PHE A 150 0.97 -0.53 -1.77
CA PHE A 150 1.30 -1.91 -2.14
C PHE A 150 1.01 -2.17 -3.62
N ARG A 151 -0.20 -1.82 -4.10
CA ARG A 151 -0.56 -2.00 -5.52
C ARG A 151 0.34 -1.20 -6.46
N GLU A 152 0.65 0.06 -6.09
CA GLU A 152 1.54 0.93 -6.87
C GLU A 152 2.98 0.41 -6.92
N GLY A 153 3.44 -0.24 -5.84
CA GLY A 153 4.75 -0.86 -5.79
C GLY A 153 4.82 -2.17 -6.56
N VAL A 154 3.82 -3.06 -6.39
CA VAL A 154 3.80 -4.37 -7.06
C VAL A 154 3.67 -4.22 -8.57
N SER A 155 2.94 -3.22 -9.06
CA SER A 155 2.83 -2.93 -10.50
C SER A 155 4.15 -2.54 -11.17
N GLU A 156 5.18 -2.17 -10.39
CA GLU A 156 6.54 -1.92 -10.90
C GLU A 156 7.36 -3.20 -11.10
N LEU A 157 6.91 -4.34 -10.56
CA LEU A 157 7.57 -5.62 -10.73
C LEU A 157 7.06 -6.34 -11.97
N ARG A 158 7.95 -7.12 -12.59
CA ARG A 158 7.59 -8.02 -13.68
C ARG A 158 7.36 -9.43 -13.14
N THR A 159 6.42 -10.15 -13.72
CA THR A 159 6.14 -11.54 -13.39
C THR A 159 7.20 -12.51 -13.92
N GLY A 160 7.14 -13.75 -13.46
CA GLY A 160 8.04 -14.82 -13.85
C GLY A 160 7.45 -15.78 -14.88
N LYS A 161 8.18 -16.84 -15.12
CA LYS A 161 7.74 -18.00 -15.90
C LYS A 161 7.18 -19.06 -14.99
N PHE A 162 6.28 -19.87 -15.51
CA PHE A 162 5.81 -21.06 -14.82
C PHE A 162 5.98 -22.32 -15.69
N THR A 163 6.09 -23.45 -15.04
CA THR A 163 6.14 -24.76 -15.66
C THR A 163 5.17 -25.69 -14.94
N GLU A 164 4.23 -26.25 -15.67
CA GLU A 164 3.34 -27.28 -15.13
C GLU A 164 4.03 -28.64 -15.17
N ASN A 165 4.12 -29.28 -14.00
CA ASN A 165 4.70 -30.60 -13.85
C ASN A 165 3.67 -31.70 -14.16
N SER A 166 4.15 -32.88 -14.52
CA SER A 166 3.28 -34.04 -14.81
C SER A 166 2.40 -34.50 -13.66
N ASN A 167 2.71 -34.09 -12.43
CA ASN A 167 1.93 -34.35 -11.21
C ASN A 167 0.88 -33.26 -10.91
N GLY A 168 0.74 -32.25 -11.78
CA GLY A 168 -0.19 -31.12 -11.62
C GLY A 168 0.32 -30.00 -10.73
N THR A 169 1.57 -30.02 -10.25
CA THR A 169 2.17 -28.89 -9.54
C THR A 169 2.73 -27.86 -10.52
N ILE A 170 2.80 -26.60 -10.09
CA ILE A 170 3.37 -25.51 -10.88
C ILE A 170 4.63 -25.00 -10.20
N ASP A 171 5.73 -24.96 -10.95
CA ASP A 171 6.98 -24.35 -10.54
C ASP A 171 7.11 -22.97 -11.17
N TYR A 172 7.45 -21.95 -10.35
CA TYR A 172 7.69 -20.60 -10.81
C TYR A 172 9.19 -20.29 -10.82
N SER A 173 9.66 -19.60 -11.86
CA SER A 173 11.06 -19.22 -12.03
C SER A 173 11.18 -17.82 -12.64
N SER A 174 12.35 -17.21 -12.50
CA SER A 174 12.68 -15.89 -13.09
C SER A 174 11.62 -14.81 -12.77
N PHE A 175 11.00 -14.87 -11.60
CA PHE A 175 10.00 -13.92 -11.13
C PHE A 175 10.65 -12.68 -10.50
N GLY A 176 9.95 -11.56 -10.55
CA GLY A 176 10.37 -10.29 -9.97
C GLY A 176 10.46 -10.35 -8.45
N VAL A 177 11.46 -9.67 -7.91
CA VAL A 177 11.64 -9.50 -6.46
C VAL A 177 11.93 -8.04 -6.17
N GLY A 178 11.18 -7.44 -5.24
CA GLY A 178 11.30 -6.03 -4.91
C GLY A 178 11.12 -5.69 -3.44
N LEU A 179 11.52 -4.47 -3.12
CA LEU A 179 11.29 -3.81 -1.84
C LEU A 179 10.48 -2.55 -2.08
N PHE A 180 9.51 -2.31 -1.21
CA PHE A 180 8.66 -1.12 -1.24
C PHE A 180 8.69 -0.46 0.13
N PHE A 181 8.94 0.85 0.13
CA PHE A 181 8.96 1.70 1.33
C PHE A 181 7.80 2.69 1.17
N ILE A 182 6.73 2.41 1.87
CA ILE A 182 5.41 2.99 1.68
C ILE A 182 5.18 4.02 2.80
N PRO A 183 5.04 5.32 2.48
CA PRO A 183 4.64 6.32 3.47
C PRO A 183 3.22 6.04 3.98
N SER A 184 2.91 6.46 5.20
CA SER A 184 1.65 6.15 5.86
C SER A 184 0.42 6.64 5.07
N GLY A 185 0.55 7.77 4.36
CA GLY A 185 -0.55 8.37 3.61
C GLY A 185 -1.08 7.53 2.44
N ILE A 186 -0.27 6.60 1.91
CA ILE A 186 -0.70 5.58 0.93
C ILE A 186 -0.66 4.16 1.54
N GLY A 187 -0.60 4.09 2.87
CA GLY A 187 -0.71 2.90 3.70
C GLY A 187 -2.00 2.92 4.52
N TYR A 188 -1.89 2.81 5.84
CA TYR A 188 -3.05 2.81 6.75
C TYR A 188 -3.39 4.20 7.34
N PHE A 189 -2.50 5.17 7.21
CA PHE A 189 -2.61 6.54 7.72
C PHE A 189 -2.98 6.59 9.22
N GLU A 190 -4.14 7.19 9.56
CA GLU A 190 -4.66 7.26 10.93
C GLU A 190 -5.26 5.94 11.43
N ASN A 191 -5.50 5.00 10.51
CA ASN A 191 -6.11 3.73 10.87
C ASN A 191 -5.07 2.80 11.49
N THR A 192 -5.36 2.31 12.68
CA THR A 192 -4.57 1.24 13.27
C THR A 192 -5.00 -0.10 12.69
N SER A 193 -4.05 -0.97 12.42
CA SER A 193 -4.29 -2.35 12.08
C SER A 193 -3.49 -3.25 13.00
N SER A 194 -3.75 -4.55 12.99
CA SER A 194 -3.09 -5.50 13.91
C SER A 194 -1.56 -5.38 13.85
N GLY A 195 -0.96 -4.81 14.88
CA GLY A 195 0.49 -4.59 14.98
C GLY A 195 1.03 -3.37 14.23
N ILE A 196 0.17 -2.55 13.60
CA ILE A 196 0.54 -1.33 12.89
C ILE A 196 -0.03 -0.13 13.64
N PRO A 197 0.79 0.72 14.27
CA PRO A 197 0.36 2.00 14.84
C PRO A 197 -0.08 2.97 13.74
N GLU A 198 -0.89 3.95 14.13
CA GLU A 198 -1.24 5.09 13.26
C GLU A 198 0.01 5.81 12.74
N TYR A 199 -0.08 6.36 11.53
CA TYR A 199 0.99 7.12 10.85
C TYR A 199 2.31 6.36 10.71
N SER A 200 2.25 5.03 10.55
CA SER A 200 3.44 4.20 10.39
C SER A 200 3.77 3.97 8.92
N PRO A 201 4.96 4.36 8.45
CA PRO A 201 5.48 3.90 7.18
C PRO A 201 5.71 2.38 7.20
N LEU A 202 5.48 1.74 6.06
CA LEU A 202 5.54 0.29 5.89
C LEU A 202 6.68 -0.11 4.96
N ILE A 203 7.28 -1.27 5.23
CA ILE A 203 8.28 -1.89 4.35
C ILE A 203 7.74 -3.24 3.91
N PHE A 204 7.65 -3.46 2.60
CA PHE A 204 7.33 -4.76 2.03
C PHE A 204 8.49 -5.30 1.21
N THR A 205 8.81 -6.58 1.40
CA THR A 205 9.60 -7.36 0.46
C THR A 205 8.68 -8.32 -0.26
N VAL A 206 8.69 -8.31 -1.59
CA VAL A 206 7.71 -9.03 -2.41
C VAL A 206 8.39 -9.87 -3.46
N LYS A 207 7.88 -11.08 -3.68
CA LYS A 207 8.18 -11.94 -4.83
C LYS A 207 6.90 -12.07 -5.66
N LEU A 208 6.94 -11.64 -6.91
CA LEU A 208 5.80 -11.66 -7.83
C LEU A 208 5.92 -12.82 -8.81
N MET A 209 5.19 -13.91 -8.57
CA MET A 209 5.23 -15.12 -9.40
C MET A 209 4.56 -14.91 -10.75
N THR A 210 3.29 -14.52 -10.74
CA THR A 210 2.45 -14.30 -11.92
C THR A 210 1.32 -13.35 -11.60
N HIS A 211 0.55 -12.95 -12.60
CA HIS A 211 -0.70 -12.19 -12.45
C HIS A 211 -1.80 -12.80 -13.31
N ALA A 212 -3.00 -12.34 -13.10
CA ALA A 212 -4.16 -12.58 -13.94
C ALA A 212 -4.85 -11.23 -14.17
N ASP A 213 -5.09 -10.94 -15.44
CA ASP A 213 -5.93 -9.82 -15.84
C ASP A 213 -7.30 -9.96 -15.16
N THR A 214 -7.84 -8.86 -14.64
CA THR A 214 -9.09 -8.90 -13.89
C THR A 214 -10.16 -8.04 -14.57
N ASP A 215 -11.34 -8.61 -14.66
CA ASP A 215 -12.60 -8.02 -15.05
C ASP A 215 -13.50 -8.15 -13.83
N HIS A 216 -13.74 -7.04 -13.10
CA HIS A 216 -14.35 -7.09 -11.78
C HIS A 216 -15.86 -7.23 -11.79
N ASP A 217 -16.54 -6.70 -12.80
CA ASP A 217 -18.01 -6.77 -12.95
C ASP A 217 -18.46 -7.86 -13.93
N ASN A 218 -17.49 -8.44 -14.68
CA ASN A 218 -17.70 -9.51 -15.68
C ASN A 218 -18.55 -9.07 -16.87
N ASP A 219 -18.39 -7.85 -17.33
CA ASP A 219 -19.03 -7.34 -18.55
C ASP A 219 -18.27 -7.72 -19.82
N GLY A 220 -17.01 -8.14 -19.70
CA GLY A 220 -16.13 -8.58 -20.78
C GLY A 220 -15.02 -7.59 -21.12
N ILE A 221 -14.98 -6.42 -20.48
CA ILE A 221 -13.89 -5.46 -20.53
C ILE A 221 -12.98 -5.69 -19.33
N LEU A 222 -11.67 -5.70 -19.54
CA LEU A 222 -10.74 -5.79 -18.41
C LEU A 222 -10.72 -4.45 -17.66
N SER A 223 -10.76 -4.51 -16.35
CA SER A 223 -10.88 -3.32 -15.50
C SER A 223 -9.85 -2.23 -15.76
N ILE A 224 -8.64 -2.58 -16.20
CA ILE A 224 -7.63 -1.59 -16.60
C ILE A 224 -7.99 -0.80 -17.87
N PHE A 225 -8.90 -1.32 -18.70
CA PHE A 225 -9.35 -0.65 -19.94
C PHE A 225 -10.58 0.23 -19.73
N GLU A 226 -11.12 0.26 -18.54
CA GLU A 226 -12.19 1.13 -18.09
C GLU A 226 -11.67 2.45 -17.50
N ASP A 227 -10.40 2.74 -17.73
CA ASP A 227 -9.70 3.99 -17.47
C ASP A 227 -10.05 5.02 -18.56
N ILE A 228 -11.03 5.89 -18.29
CA ILE A 228 -11.56 6.84 -19.27
C ILE A 228 -10.71 8.10 -19.36
N ASP A 229 -10.15 8.55 -18.23
CA ASP A 229 -9.34 9.76 -18.16
C ASP A 229 -7.90 9.55 -18.63
N GLY A 230 -7.46 8.28 -18.78
CA GLY A 230 -6.18 7.86 -19.34
C GLY A 230 -5.01 8.04 -18.35
N ASP A 231 -5.29 8.04 -17.06
CA ASP A 231 -4.24 8.14 -16.02
C ASP A 231 -3.58 6.78 -15.69
N ASN A 232 -3.99 5.70 -16.34
CA ASN A 232 -3.65 4.29 -16.13
C ASN A 232 -4.14 3.73 -14.80
N LYS A 233 -5.26 4.25 -14.29
CA LYS A 233 -5.90 3.82 -13.06
C LYS A 233 -7.42 3.86 -13.24
N PRO A 234 -8.12 2.74 -13.23
CA PRO A 234 -9.58 2.73 -13.40
C PRO A 234 -10.34 3.12 -12.12
N PHE A 235 -9.64 3.79 -11.19
CA PHE A 235 -10.22 4.18 -9.90
C PHE A 235 -10.78 5.59 -9.96
N GLY A 236 -12.09 5.72 -9.86
CA GLY A 236 -12.77 7.01 -9.90
C GLY A 236 -13.40 7.34 -11.24
N ASP A 237 -13.16 6.50 -12.25
CA ASP A 237 -13.86 6.59 -13.54
C ASP A 237 -15.30 6.13 -13.40
N ASP A 238 -16.24 7.03 -13.64
CA ASP A 238 -17.67 6.89 -13.44
C ASP A 238 -18.37 7.69 -14.54
N THR A 239 -18.83 6.99 -15.57
CA THR A 239 -19.30 7.60 -16.81
C THR A 239 -20.68 8.24 -16.66
N ASP A 240 -21.59 7.60 -15.93
CA ASP A 240 -22.96 8.06 -15.76
C ASP A 240 -23.19 8.89 -14.50
N GLY A 241 -22.21 8.89 -13.57
CA GLY A 241 -22.21 9.69 -12.35
C GLY A 241 -23.07 9.13 -11.24
N ASP A 242 -23.29 7.82 -11.21
CA ASP A 242 -24.11 7.15 -10.20
C ASP A 242 -23.32 6.81 -8.92
N ASN A 243 -22.00 7.04 -8.88
CA ASN A 243 -21.00 6.76 -7.86
C ASN A 243 -20.55 5.28 -7.80
N LEU A 244 -20.80 4.51 -8.83
CA LEU A 244 -20.16 3.23 -9.05
C LEU A 244 -19.08 3.43 -10.14
N TRP A 245 -17.87 2.99 -9.88
CA TRP A 245 -16.81 3.12 -10.89
C TRP A 245 -17.07 2.12 -12.02
N ASN A 246 -16.75 2.50 -13.26
CA ASN A 246 -16.95 1.65 -14.42
C ASN A 246 -16.44 0.23 -14.21
N MET A 247 -15.25 0.06 -13.66
CA MET A 247 -14.67 -1.25 -13.36
C MET A 247 -15.51 -2.16 -12.42
N TYR A 248 -16.59 -1.66 -11.88
CA TYR A 248 -17.56 -2.37 -11.02
C TYR A 248 -18.99 -2.24 -11.52
N ASP A 249 -19.22 -1.53 -12.65
CA ASP A 249 -20.52 -1.23 -13.21
C ASP A 249 -20.68 -1.91 -14.57
N VAL A 250 -21.62 -2.84 -14.68
CA VAL A 250 -21.90 -3.55 -15.92
C VAL A 250 -22.65 -2.73 -16.98
N ASP A 251 -23.05 -1.49 -16.66
CA ASP A 251 -23.82 -0.55 -17.54
C ASP A 251 -23.24 0.87 -17.39
N ASP A 252 -21.98 1.02 -17.78
CA ASP A 252 -21.15 2.22 -17.56
C ASP A 252 -21.81 3.55 -17.89
N ASP A 253 -22.68 3.58 -18.90
CA ASP A 253 -23.34 4.82 -19.37
C ASP A 253 -24.80 4.95 -18.88
N GLY A 254 -25.30 3.98 -18.09
CA GLY A 254 -26.61 4.00 -17.46
C GLY A 254 -27.78 3.99 -18.44
N ASP A 255 -27.61 3.52 -19.69
CA ASP A 255 -28.65 3.51 -20.71
C ASP A 255 -29.58 2.29 -20.63
N GLY A 256 -29.29 1.33 -19.75
CA GLY A 256 -30.02 0.09 -19.51
C GLY A 256 -29.64 -1.03 -20.48
N ILE A 257 -28.54 -0.88 -21.20
CA ILE A 257 -27.90 -1.90 -22.04
C ILE A 257 -26.52 -2.16 -21.45
N LEU A 258 -26.26 -3.41 -21.07
CA LEU A 258 -24.97 -3.75 -20.47
C LEU A 258 -23.83 -3.41 -21.43
N THR A 259 -22.74 -2.85 -20.89
CA THR A 259 -21.46 -2.67 -21.57
C THR A 259 -20.92 -4.04 -22.01
N VAL A 260 -20.41 -4.21 -23.22
CA VAL A 260 -19.91 -5.50 -23.76
C VAL A 260 -18.68 -5.27 -24.65
#